data_b995cd18a83f6c0c6e7050f080de15b8
#
_entry.id   b995cd18a83f6c0c6e7050f080de15b8
#
_cell.length_a   1.000
_cell.length_b   1.000
_cell.length_c   1.000
_cell.angle_alpha   90.00
_cell.angle_beta   90.00
_cell.angle_gamma   90.00
#
_symmetry.space_group_name_H-M   'P 1'
#
loop_
_entity.id
_entity.type
_entity.pdbx_description
1 polymer ?
#
loop_
_entity_poly.entity_id
_entity_poly.type
_entity_poly.pdbx_seq_one_letter_code
_entity_poly.pdbx_strand_id
1 'polypeptide(L)'
;MLHYTVEAILEGLKTSDSNVLEYVYKKYFPIVRFFVIKNSGTDEDAKDVFQEAIILIYKRLKDGSLDLTCAFKTYLYSVCRILWLRQLEKRKVRNEAITDNQVFVHLDEDIEGQFAEQEQFRIYQKHFQLLHKDCQEILQLFLKRVPLKEIAQKMNIKSDKYLKKRKYACKEALIKRIQNDPEYKRLRNEY
;
A
#
# COMPACT_ATOMS: atom_id res chain seq x y z
N MET A 1 -20.18 -17.26 0.86
CA MET A 1 -18.81 -17.14 1.46
C MET A 1 -18.95 -16.42 2.78
N LEU A 2 -18.35 -16.96 3.86
CA LEU A 2 -18.32 -16.27 5.17
C LEU A 2 -17.49 -14.99 5.02
N HIS A 3 -18.09 -13.84 5.25
CA HIS A 3 -17.39 -12.56 5.31
C HIS A 3 -16.99 -12.27 6.76
N TYR A 4 -15.68 -12.24 7.04
CA TYR A 4 -15.18 -11.82 8.34
C TYR A 4 -15.00 -10.31 8.36
N THR A 5 -15.42 -9.67 9.46
CA THR A 5 -15.07 -8.27 9.73
C THR A 5 -13.58 -8.13 10.05
N VAL A 6 -13.05 -6.92 10.01
CA VAL A 6 -11.63 -6.68 10.34
C VAL A 6 -11.31 -7.14 11.75
N GLU A 7 -12.19 -6.84 12.70
CA GLU A 7 -12.08 -7.23 14.11
C GLU A 7 -12.03 -8.76 14.25
N ALA A 8 -12.91 -9.48 13.54
CA ALA A 8 -12.95 -10.94 13.54
C ALA A 8 -11.67 -11.55 12.93
N ILE A 9 -11.12 -10.91 11.88
CA ILE A 9 -9.84 -11.33 11.29
C ILE A 9 -8.71 -11.14 12.30
N LEU A 10 -8.63 -9.99 12.96
CA LEU A 10 -7.58 -9.70 13.93
C LEU A 10 -7.64 -10.64 15.14
N GLU A 11 -8.84 -10.87 15.68
CA GLU A 11 -9.01 -11.78 16.80
C GLU A 11 -8.70 -13.22 16.40
N GLY A 12 -9.17 -13.69 15.24
CA GLY A 12 -8.87 -15.02 14.73
C GLY A 12 -7.37 -15.22 14.45
N LEU A 13 -6.68 -14.21 13.92
CA LEU A 13 -5.22 -14.26 13.76
C LEU A 13 -4.51 -14.31 15.12
N LYS A 14 -4.98 -13.55 16.13
CA LYS A 14 -4.42 -13.53 17.48
C LYS A 14 -4.60 -14.85 18.22
N THR A 15 -5.72 -15.54 17.98
CA THR A 15 -6.03 -16.85 18.59
C THR A 15 -5.55 -18.03 17.73
N SER A 16 -4.99 -17.75 16.55
CA SER A 16 -4.56 -18.79 15.58
C SER A 16 -5.73 -19.67 15.10
N ASP A 17 -6.91 -19.06 14.89
CA ASP A 17 -8.09 -19.75 14.35
C ASP A 17 -7.82 -20.23 12.92
N SER A 18 -7.90 -21.54 12.71
CA SER A 18 -7.62 -22.17 11.42
C SER A 18 -8.56 -21.70 10.30
N ASN A 19 -9.84 -21.44 10.61
CA ASN A 19 -10.82 -21.00 9.62
C ASN A 19 -10.51 -19.56 9.16
N VAL A 20 -10.13 -18.70 10.09
CA VAL A 20 -9.73 -17.33 9.79
C VAL A 20 -8.42 -17.30 9.01
N LEU A 21 -7.43 -18.12 9.39
CA LEU A 21 -6.16 -18.26 8.65
C LEU A 21 -6.41 -18.73 7.21
N GLU A 22 -7.26 -19.74 7.03
CA GLU A 22 -7.62 -20.24 5.70
C GLU A 22 -8.33 -19.17 4.85
N TYR A 23 -9.28 -18.43 5.46
CA TYR A 23 -9.95 -17.31 4.80
C TYR A 23 -8.97 -16.23 4.38
N VAL A 24 -8.08 -15.81 5.27
CA VAL A 24 -7.05 -14.79 5.00
C VAL A 24 -6.14 -15.24 3.87
N TYR A 25 -5.72 -16.51 3.88
CA TYR A 25 -4.91 -17.07 2.82
C TYR A 25 -5.65 -17.09 1.48
N LYS A 26 -6.85 -17.67 1.43
CA LYS A 26 -7.63 -17.76 0.19
C LYS A 26 -7.95 -16.39 -0.41
N LYS A 27 -8.25 -15.42 0.43
CA LYS A 27 -8.69 -14.09 -0.03
C LYS A 27 -7.53 -13.17 -0.42
N TYR A 28 -6.41 -13.20 0.31
CA TYR A 28 -5.36 -12.17 0.14
C TYR A 28 -4.07 -12.71 -0.48
N PHE A 29 -3.80 -14.00 -0.40
CA PHE A 29 -2.59 -14.58 -0.99
C PHE A 29 -2.48 -14.36 -2.51
N PRO A 30 -3.56 -14.48 -3.33
CA PRO A 30 -3.47 -14.25 -4.77
C PRO A 30 -2.89 -12.88 -5.14
N ILE A 31 -3.25 -11.84 -4.38
CA ILE A 31 -2.77 -10.47 -4.60
C ILE A 31 -1.27 -10.37 -4.32
N VAL A 32 -0.82 -10.97 -3.21
CA VAL A 32 0.59 -10.96 -2.83
C VAL A 32 1.43 -11.80 -3.80
N ARG A 33 0.91 -12.97 -4.20
CA ARG A 33 1.51 -13.85 -5.21
C ARG A 33 1.76 -13.10 -6.51
N PHE A 34 0.73 -12.44 -7.02
CA PHE A 34 0.84 -11.65 -8.23
C PHE A 34 1.90 -10.54 -8.10
N PHE A 35 1.93 -9.83 -6.99
CA PHE A 35 2.93 -8.80 -6.72
C PHE A 35 4.36 -9.37 -6.72
N VAL A 36 4.60 -10.46 -6.02
CA VAL A 36 5.93 -11.08 -5.91
C VAL A 36 6.42 -11.59 -7.26
N ILE A 37 5.56 -12.29 -8.02
CA ILE A 37 5.90 -12.81 -9.36
C ILE A 37 6.20 -11.66 -10.33
N LYS A 38 5.38 -10.62 -10.38
CA LYS A 38 5.66 -9.44 -11.21
C LYS A 38 6.94 -8.70 -10.81
N ASN A 39 7.44 -8.92 -9.62
CA ASN A 39 8.69 -8.34 -9.11
C ASN A 39 9.83 -9.37 -9.04
N SER A 40 9.92 -10.23 -10.05
CA SER A 40 11.03 -11.21 -10.22
C SER A 40 11.12 -12.28 -9.12
N GLY A 41 10.01 -12.55 -8.42
CA GLY A 41 9.91 -13.65 -7.46
C GLY A 41 9.28 -14.90 -8.06
N THR A 42 9.36 -15.96 -7.29
CA THR A 42 8.72 -17.25 -7.57
C THR A 42 7.44 -17.43 -6.73
N ASP A 43 6.71 -18.51 -7.00
CA ASP A 43 5.55 -18.91 -6.20
C ASP A 43 5.93 -19.23 -4.74
N GLU A 44 7.11 -19.86 -4.55
CA GLU A 44 7.67 -20.16 -3.24
C GLU A 44 8.02 -18.88 -2.49
N ASP A 45 8.67 -17.92 -3.17
CA ASP A 45 8.93 -16.62 -2.58
C ASP A 45 7.65 -15.93 -2.10
N ALA A 46 6.58 -16.01 -2.88
CA ALA A 46 5.30 -15.42 -2.50
C ALA A 46 4.69 -16.08 -1.27
N LYS A 47 4.78 -17.40 -1.16
CA LYS A 47 4.33 -18.16 0.04
C LYS A 47 5.13 -17.77 1.27
N ASP A 48 6.45 -17.70 1.14
CA ASP A 48 7.36 -17.34 2.24
C ASP A 48 7.09 -15.92 2.73
N VAL A 49 6.99 -14.95 1.81
CA VAL A 49 6.68 -13.55 2.14
C VAL A 49 5.32 -13.43 2.82
N PHE A 50 4.31 -14.14 2.32
CA PHE A 50 2.98 -14.11 2.91
C PHE A 50 2.98 -14.71 4.32
N GLN A 51 3.62 -15.86 4.51
CA GLN A 51 3.73 -16.51 5.80
C GLN A 51 4.50 -15.63 6.81
N GLU A 52 5.64 -15.04 6.40
CA GLU A 52 6.41 -14.13 7.24
C GLU A 52 5.56 -12.91 7.65
N ALA A 53 4.77 -12.37 6.72
CA ALA A 53 3.87 -11.26 7.01
C ALA A 53 2.80 -11.63 8.06
N ILE A 54 2.17 -12.80 7.94
CA ILE A 54 1.19 -13.30 8.92
C ILE A 54 1.84 -13.49 10.30
N ILE A 55 3.05 -14.04 10.36
CA ILE A 55 3.80 -14.21 11.62
C ILE A 55 4.10 -12.84 12.26
N LEU A 56 4.51 -11.84 11.48
CA LEU A 56 4.75 -10.50 11.99
C LEU A 56 3.47 -9.84 12.52
N ILE A 57 2.35 -9.99 11.81
CA ILE A 57 1.05 -9.48 12.23
C ILE A 57 0.63 -10.17 13.53
N TYR A 58 0.73 -11.49 13.60
CA TYR A 58 0.45 -12.26 14.81
C TYR A 58 1.24 -11.76 16.03
N LYS A 59 2.56 -11.57 15.88
CA LYS A 59 3.42 -11.05 16.95
C LYS A 59 2.94 -9.68 17.43
N ARG A 60 2.64 -8.76 16.51
CA ARG A 60 2.14 -7.42 16.84
C ARG A 60 0.76 -7.43 17.48
N LEU A 61 -0.09 -8.40 17.14
CA LEU A 61 -1.39 -8.60 17.82
C LEU A 61 -1.20 -9.12 19.23
N LYS A 62 -0.23 -10.02 19.46
CA LYS A 62 0.07 -10.59 20.77
C LYS A 62 0.67 -9.57 21.73
N ASP A 63 1.56 -8.71 21.27
CA ASP A 63 2.20 -7.67 22.09
C ASP A 63 1.37 -6.38 22.19
N GLY A 64 0.20 -6.33 21.53
CA GLY A 64 -0.70 -5.18 21.55
C GLY A 64 -0.19 -3.95 20.79
N SER A 65 0.87 -4.09 19.99
CA SER A 65 1.48 -2.98 19.23
C SER A 65 0.80 -2.71 17.89
N LEU A 66 -0.22 -3.51 17.52
CA LEU A 66 -0.93 -3.32 16.26
C LEU A 66 -2.15 -2.43 16.45
N ASP A 67 -2.06 -1.20 15.92
CA ASP A 67 -3.21 -0.31 15.72
C ASP A 67 -3.44 -0.12 14.22
N LEU A 68 -4.56 -0.66 13.70
CA LEU A 68 -4.90 -0.58 12.29
C LEU A 68 -5.65 0.73 11.99
N THR A 69 -4.95 1.65 11.33
CA THR A 69 -5.54 2.90 10.82
C THR A 69 -6.03 2.79 9.37
N CYS A 70 -5.96 1.59 8.78
CA CYS A 70 -6.37 1.32 7.39
C CYS A 70 -7.00 -0.07 7.28
N ALA A 71 -7.58 -0.41 6.12
CA ALA A 71 -8.12 -1.72 5.86
C ALA A 71 -7.05 -2.83 6.03
N PHE A 72 -7.45 -3.99 6.56
CA PHE A 72 -6.55 -5.13 6.78
C PHE A 72 -5.81 -5.55 5.51
N LYS A 73 -6.51 -5.58 4.34
CA LYS A 73 -5.91 -5.84 3.01
C LYS A 73 -4.72 -4.92 2.75
N THR A 74 -4.90 -3.63 2.96
CA THR A 74 -3.87 -2.61 2.72
C THR A 74 -2.67 -2.79 3.64
N TYR A 75 -2.93 -3.08 4.91
CA TYR A 75 -1.88 -3.33 5.89
C TYR A 75 -1.06 -4.59 5.55
N LEU A 76 -1.74 -5.72 5.34
CA LEU A 76 -1.10 -6.98 4.97
C LEU A 76 -0.26 -6.83 3.70
N TYR A 77 -0.83 -6.22 2.66
CA TYR A 77 -0.10 -5.97 1.41
C TYR A 77 1.15 -5.11 1.63
N SER A 78 1.05 -4.05 2.45
CA SER A 78 2.20 -3.20 2.77
C SER A 78 3.31 -3.95 3.48
N VAL A 79 2.96 -4.83 4.42
CA VAL A 79 3.94 -5.70 5.12
C VAL A 79 4.62 -6.63 4.13
N CYS A 80 3.85 -7.35 3.30
CA CYS A 80 4.39 -8.24 2.27
C CYS A 80 5.30 -7.50 1.29
N ARG A 81 4.90 -6.31 0.86
CA ARG A 81 5.71 -5.47 -0.04
C ARG A 81 7.06 -5.10 0.57
N ILE A 82 7.08 -4.68 1.82
CA ILE A 82 8.32 -4.33 2.53
C ILE A 82 9.24 -5.56 2.66
N LEU A 83 8.68 -6.70 3.02
CA LEU A 83 9.43 -7.96 3.14
C LEU A 83 10.06 -8.36 1.80
N TRP A 84 9.28 -8.34 0.72
CA TRP A 84 9.76 -8.68 -0.60
C TRP A 84 10.87 -7.73 -1.08
N LEU A 85 10.70 -6.42 -0.93
CA LEU A 85 11.72 -5.45 -1.30
C LEU A 85 13.03 -5.67 -0.54
N ARG A 86 12.97 -5.98 0.76
CA ARG A 86 14.16 -6.34 1.56
C ARG A 86 14.83 -7.62 1.06
N GLN A 87 14.06 -8.62 0.63
CA GLN A 87 14.63 -9.84 0.04
C GLN A 87 15.30 -9.56 -1.30
N LEU A 88 14.70 -8.72 -2.15
CA LEU A 88 15.31 -8.29 -3.41
C LEU A 88 16.61 -7.50 -3.20
N GLU A 89 16.66 -6.60 -2.23
CA GLU A 89 17.89 -5.87 -1.87
C GLU A 89 18.99 -6.84 -1.46
N LYS A 90 18.69 -7.81 -0.59
CA LYS A 90 19.65 -8.86 -0.19
C LYS A 90 20.14 -9.70 -1.37
N ARG A 91 19.26 -9.99 -2.34
CA ARG A 91 19.61 -10.72 -3.58
C ARG A 91 20.46 -9.87 -4.52
N LYS A 92 20.18 -8.56 -4.65
CA LYS A 92 21.00 -7.61 -5.46
C LYS A 92 22.43 -7.50 -4.93
N VAL A 93 22.61 -7.40 -3.63
CA VAL A 93 23.94 -7.38 -3.00
C VAL A 93 24.72 -8.70 -3.26
N ARG A 94 24.00 -9.79 -3.51
CA ARG A 94 24.60 -11.10 -3.81
C ARG A 94 24.94 -11.30 -5.29
N ASN A 95 24.26 -10.57 -6.19
CA ASN A 95 24.43 -10.62 -7.64
C ASN A 95 24.72 -9.21 -8.12
N GLU A 96 25.98 -8.80 -8.17
CA GLU A 96 26.41 -7.59 -8.87
C GLU A 96 26.12 -7.77 -10.36
N ALA A 97 24.98 -7.36 -10.80
CA ALA A 97 24.56 -6.96 -12.13
C ALA A 97 23.08 -7.25 -12.37
N ILE A 98 22.18 -6.40 -11.90
CA ILE A 98 20.88 -6.25 -12.55
C ILE A 98 20.47 -4.77 -12.45
N THR A 99 20.39 -4.18 -13.62
CA THR A 99 19.97 -2.84 -13.97
C THR A 99 18.67 -2.42 -13.27
N ASP A 100 18.74 -1.22 -12.74
CA ASP A 100 17.63 -0.41 -12.25
C ASP A 100 16.58 -0.24 -13.35
N ASN A 101 15.45 -0.93 -13.24
CA ASN A 101 14.24 -0.57 -13.99
C ASN A 101 12.97 -1.15 -13.36
N GLN A 102 12.14 -0.21 -12.89
CA GLN A 102 10.68 -0.23 -12.94
C GLN A 102 9.96 -1.41 -12.33
N VAL A 103 9.32 -1.17 -11.20
CA VAL A 103 8.09 -1.91 -10.92
C VAL A 103 7.03 -1.02 -10.29
N PHE A 104 6.16 -0.50 -11.13
CA PHE A 104 4.80 -0.20 -10.72
C PHE A 104 3.92 -1.37 -11.13
N VAL A 105 3.35 -2.05 -10.17
CA VAL A 105 2.38 -3.10 -10.40
C VAL A 105 1.02 -2.46 -10.52
N HIS A 106 0.42 -2.61 -11.69
CA HIS A 106 -1.03 -2.55 -11.83
C HIS A 106 -1.64 -3.69 -11.02
N LEU A 107 -2.50 -3.34 -10.08
CA LEU A 107 -3.44 -4.26 -9.47
C LEU A 107 -4.59 -4.43 -10.48
N ASP A 108 -4.52 -5.46 -11.30
CA ASP A 108 -5.61 -5.98 -12.11
C ASP A 108 -5.82 -7.42 -11.66
N GLU A 109 -6.95 -7.83 -11.42
CA GLU A 109 -8.20 -8.15 -12.00
C GLU A 109 -9.06 -8.91 -10.99
N ASP A 110 -9.92 -8.19 -10.36
CA ASP A 110 -11.21 -8.71 -9.91
C ASP A 110 -12.24 -7.72 -10.46
N ILE A 111 -13.21 -8.16 -11.26
CA ILE A 111 -14.15 -7.26 -11.96
C ILE A 111 -14.88 -6.35 -10.96
N GLU A 112 -15.19 -6.83 -9.76
CA GLU A 112 -15.74 -6.02 -8.68
C GLU A 112 -14.69 -5.05 -8.08
N GLY A 113 -13.41 -5.46 -8.02
CA GLY A 113 -12.29 -4.60 -7.60
C GLY A 113 -12.00 -3.47 -8.58
N GLN A 114 -12.15 -3.70 -9.90
CA GLN A 114 -11.93 -2.67 -10.92
C GLN A 114 -12.94 -1.52 -10.81
N PHE A 115 -14.21 -1.81 -10.54
CA PHE A 115 -15.21 -0.77 -10.32
C PHE A 115 -14.91 0.05 -9.06
N ALA A 116 -14.52 -0.60 -7.97
CA ALA A 116 -14.14 0.09 -6.74
C ALA A 116 -12.85 0.91 -6.91
N GLU A 117 -11.87 0.41 -7.66
CA GLU A 117 -10.64 1.14 -7.97
C GLU A 117 -10.90 2.34 -8.89
N GLN A 118 -11.75 2.18 -9.90
CA GLN A 118 -12.12 3.29 -10.80
C GLN A 118 -12.84 4.40 -10.05
N GLU A 119 -13.78 4.07 -9.17
CA GLU A 119 -14.49 5.04 -8.33
C GLU A 119 -13.55 5.72 -7.33
N GLN A 120 -12.69 4.96 -6.66
CA GLN A 120 -11.65 5.52 -5.77
C GLN A 120 -10.67 6.40 -6.53
N PHE A 121 -10.27 6.00 -7.74
CA PHE A 121 -9.39 6.79 -8.58
C PHE A 121 -10.07 8.07 -9.08
N ARG A 122 -11.36 8.01 -9.42
CA ARG A 122 -12.17 9.18 -9.79
C ARG A 122 -12.26 10.19 -8.63
N ILE A 123 -12.54 9.71 -7.42
CA ILE A 123 -12.57 10.55 -6.22
C ILE A 123 -11.18 11.17 -5.96
N TYR A 124 -10.12 10.37 -6.09
CA TYR A 124 -8.75 10.87 -5.97
C TYR A 124 -8.47 11.97 -6.99
N GLN A 125 -8.77 11.75 -8.28
CA GLN A 125 -8.54 12.75 -9.33
C GLN A 125 -9.32 14.04 -9.08
N LYS A 126 -10.60 13.94 -8.70
CA LYS A 126 -11.45 15.07 -8.34
C LYS A 126 -10.81 15.93 -7.26
N HIS A 127 -10.39 15.31 -6.15
CA HIS A 127 -9.82 16.04 -5.03
C HIS A 127 -8.38 16.49 -5.28
N PHE A 128 -7.63 15.76 -6.10
CA PHE A 128 -6.29 16.15 -6.51
C PHE A 128 -6.32 17.44 -7.35
N GLN A 129 -7.26 17.58 -8.29
CA GLN A 129 -7.43 18.78 -9.10
C GLN A 129 -7.85 20.01 -8.27
N LEU A 130 -8.48 19.80 -7.12
CA LEU A 130 -8.88 20.86 -6.19
C LEU A 130 -7.74 21.31 -5.25
N LEU A 131 -6.58 20.68 -5.30
CA LEU A 131 -5.40 21.13 -4.59
C LEU A 131 -4.80 22.38 -5.25
N HIS A 132 -4.08 23.16 -4.44
CA HIS A 132 -3.26 24.25 -4.99
C HIS A 132 -2.23 23.71 -6.00
N LYS A 133 -1.92 24.47 -7.05
CA LYS A 133 -1.01 24.03 -8.13
C LYS A 133 0.34 23.52 -7.64
N ASP A 134 0.94 24.20 -6.67
CA ASP A 134 2.21 23.74 -6.06
C ASP A 134 2.09 22.35 -5.43
N CYS A 135 0.96 22.07 -4.76
CA CYS A 135 0.72 20.76 -4.16
C CYS A 135 0.55 19.68 -5.22
N GLN A 136 -0.16 19.99 -6.31
CA GLN A 136 -0.30 19.06 -7.43
C GLN A 136 1.06 18.73 -8.02
N GLU A 137 1.89 19.75 -8.28
CA GLU A 137 3.23 19.58 -8.87
C GLU A 137 4.17 18.80 -7.93
N ILE A 138 4.23 19.15 -6.63
CA ILE A 138 5.04 18.43 -5.64
C ILE A 138 4.64 16.95 -5.60
N LEU A 139 3.34 16.66 -5.51
CA LEU A 139 2.86 15.30 -5.39
C LEU A 139 3.04 14.52 -6.70
N GLN A 140 2.86 15.13 -7.87
CA GLN A 140 3.13 14.50 -9.16
C GLN A 140 4.60 14.15 -9.35
N LEU A 141 5.51 15.08 -9.05
CA LEU A 141 6.95 14.85 -9.17
C LEU A 141 7.40 13.76 -8.20
N PHE A 142 6.83 13.76 -7.00
CA PHE A 142 7.11 12.72 -6.01
C PHE A 142 6.59 11.33 -6.44
N LEU A 143 5.41 11.27 -7.03
CA LEU A 143 4.85 10.02 -7.59
C LEU A 143 5.69 9.49 -8.76
N LYS A 144 6.26 10.39 -9.56
CA LYS A 144 7.22 10.06 -10.63
C LYS A 144 8.62 9.71 -10.10
N ARG A 145 8.79 9.59 -8.77
CA ARG A 145 10.06 9.26 -8.10
C ARG A 145 11.20 10.23 -8.41
N VAL A 146 10.88 11.48 -8.76
CA VAL A 146 11.90 12.51 -8.93
C VAL A 146 12.61 12.75 -7.59
N PRO A 147 13.96 12.76 -7.55
CA PRO A 147 14.71 13.02 -6.32
C PRO A 147 14.33 14.35 -5.68
N LEU A 148 14.27 14.40 -4.33
CA LEU A 148 13.86 15.61 -3.60
C LEU A 148 14.69 16.84 -3.97
N LYS A 149 16.00 16.67 -4.23
CA LYS A 149 16.87 17.77 -4.67
C LYS A 149 16.44 18.34 -6.02
N GLU A 150 16.06 17.50 -6.96
CA GLU A 150 15.57 17.95 -8.27
C GLU A 150 14.19 18.63 -8.17
N ILE A 151 13.32 18.11 -7.31
CA ILE A 151 12.03 18.77 -7.03
C ILE A 151 12.28 20.16 -6.44
N ALA A 152 13.19 20.27 -5.47
CA ALA A 152 13.53 21.54 -4.86
C ALA A 152 14.07 22.55 -5.90
N GLN A 153 14.92 22.11 -6.82
CA GLN A 153 15.44 22.94 -7.91
C GLN A 153 14.35 23.39 -8.87
N LYS A 154 13.49 22.45 -9.35
CA LYS A 154 12.38 22.75 -10.27
C LYS A 154 11.39 23.75 -9.69
N MET A 155 11.12 23.65 -8.41
CA MET A 155 10.17 24.50 -7.71
C MET A 155 10.80 25.72 -7.04
N ASN A 156 12.08 25.95 -7.28
CA ASN A 156 12.85 27.06 -6.67
C ASN A 156 12.77 27.10 -5.13
N ILE A 157 12.76 25.93 -4.50
CA ILE A 157 12.69 25.78 -3.03
C ILE A 157 14.10 25.61 -2.48
N LYS A 158 14.56 26.56 -1.67
CA LYS A 158 15.93 26.58 -1.12
C LYS A 158 16.20 25.55 -0.01
N SER A 159 15.18 24.89 0.55
CA SER A 159 15.33 24.00 1.70
C SER A 159 14.62 22.67 1.51
N ASP A 160 15.40 21.58 1.52
CA ASP A 160 14.87 20.20 1.51
C ASP A 160 13.94 19.93 2.70
N LYS A 161 14.24 20.52 3.86
CA LYS A 161 13.40 20.40 5.06
C LYS A 161 12.04 21.05 4.84
N TYR A 162 12.01 22.23 4.19
CA TYR A 162 10.77 22.89 3.84
C TYR A 162 9.96 22.09 2.81
N LEU A 163 10.62 21.57 1.77
CA LEU A 163 9.96 20.74 0.74
C LEU A 163 9.34 19.47 1.36
N LYS A 164 10.06 18.78 2.26
CA LYS A 164 9.53 17.62 2.99
C LYS A 164 8.28 17.99 3.79
N LYS A 165 8.32 19.10 4.52
CA LYS A 165 7.18 19.59 5.32
C LYS A 165 6.01 19.98 4.41
N ARG A 166 6.28 20.66 3.29
CA ARG A 166 5.26 21.07 2.31
C ARG A 166 4.60 19.86 1.65
N LYS A 167 5.40 18.88 1.21
CA LYS A 167 4.89 17.61 0.66
C LYS A 167 3.94 16.91 1.64
N TYR A 168 4.32 16.83 2.91
CA TYR A 168 3.48 16.23 3.94
C TYR A 168 2.15 16.99 4.07
N ALA A 169 2.18 18.30 4.17
CA ALA A 169 0.99 19.15 4.25
C ALA A 169 0.07 18.97 3.02
N CYS A 170 0.64 18.90 1.81
CA CYS A 170 -0.13 18.65 0.58
C CYS A 170 -0.80 17.28 0.58
N LYS A 171 -0.10 16.24 1.05
CA LYS A 171 -0.65 14.89 1.21
C LYS A 171 -1.79 14.87 2.21
N GLU A 172 -1.60 15.48 3.37
CA GLU A 172 -2.63 15.58 4.41
C GLU A 172 -3.88 16.33 3.93
N ALA A 173 -3.68 17.43 3.21
CA ALA A 173 -4.79 18.19 2.62
C ALA A 173 -5.59 17.33 1.62
N LEU A 174 -4.93 16.53 0.79
CA LEU A 174 -5.59 15.61 -0.14
C LEU A 174 -6.37 14.53 0.61
N ILE A 175 -5.74 13.86 1.57
CA ILE A 175 -6.37 12.81 2.37
C ILE A 175 -7.62 13.34 3.08
N LYS A 176 -7.51 14.50 3.74
CA LYS A 176 -8.63 15.11 4.45
C LYS A 176 -9.80 15.45 3.53
N ARG A 177 -9.51 15.92 2.30
CA ARG A 177 -10.56 16.19 1.29
C ARG A 177 -11.26 14.90 0.85
N ILE A 178 -10.50 13.84 0.56
CA ILE A 178 -11.05 12.53 0.18
C ILE A 178 -11.89 11.95 1.30
N GLN A 179 -11.40 11.94 2.53
CA GLN A 179 -12.11 11.40 3.70
C GLN A 179 -13.42 12.13 4.01
N ASN A 180 -13.51 13.41 3.65
CA ASN A 180 -14.72 14.21 3.82
C ASN A 180 -15.72 14.08 2.66
N ASP A 181 -15.33 13.46 1.54
CA ASP A 181 -16.21 13.24 0.41
C ASP A 181 -17.32 12.23 0.78
N PRO A 182 -18.61 12.59 0.58
CA PRO A 182 -19.72 11.68 0.88
C PRO A 182 -19.67 10.37 0.09
N GLU A 183 -19.19 10.41 -1.15
CA GLU A 183 -19.06 9.26 -2.02
C GLU A 183 -17.96 8.30 -1.52
N TYR A 184 -16.83 8.84 -1.06
CA TYR A 184 -15.79 8.05 -0.41
C TYR A 184 -16.29 7.37 0.87
N LYS A 185 -17.08 8.09 1.70
CA LYS A 185 -17.67 7.53 2.92
C LYS A 185 -18.63 6.38 2.61
N ARG A 186 -19.44 6.51 1.53
CA ARG A 186 -20.33 5.45 1.08
C ARG A 186 -19.55 4.23 0.64
N LEU A 187 -18.57 4.39 -0.26
CA LEU A 187 -17.71 3.29 -0.73
C LEU A 187 -16.98 2.58 0.41
N ARG A 188 -16.55 3.32 1.43
CA ARG A 188 -15.88 2.72 2.60
C ARG A 188 -16.81 1.86 3.46
N ASN A 189 -18.10 2.14 3.47
CA ASN A 189 -19.08 1.41 4.27
C ASN A 189 -19.69 0.21 3.52
N GLU A 190 -19.52 0.15 2.18
CA GLU A 190 -19.99 -0.94 1.33
C GLU A 190 -18.97 -2.09 1.22
N TYR A 191 -17.74 -1.88 1.68
CA TYR A 191 -16.62 -2.84 1.67
C TYR A 191 -16.00 -3.01 3.06
#